data_217cd14b450ef36a7644ce1e5b5e0a7b
#
_entry.id   217cd14b450ef36a7644ce1e5b5e0a7b
#
_cell.length_a   1.000
_cell.length_b   1.000
_cell.length_c   1.000
_cell.angle_alpha   90.00
_cell.angle_beta   90.00
_cell.angle_gamma   90.00
#
_symmetry.space_group_name_H-M   'P 1'
#
loop_
_entity.id
_entity.type
_entity.pdbx_description
1 polymer ?
#
loop_
_entity_poly.entity_id
_entity_poly.type
_entity_poly.pdbx_seq_one_letter_code
_entity_poly.pdbx_strand_id
1 'polypeptide(L)'
;MTRVRPALDAPLIHALVTEPRAEFYGMRGHSVQDVEEVYDFLEFQPTHANHLVWHGGTLVALVQTYDPRAEEVGGAYEVRDGDLGFHFITAPGGLQGRARATAYRSIVDWLGARPGTRRLVIEPDVRNTRAVKTAR
;
A
#
# COMPACT_ATOMS: atom_id res chain seq x y z
N MET A 1 -0.04 12.45 -4.98
CA MET A 1 -0.83 11.41 -4.26
C MET A 1 -2.11 11.99 -3.74
N THR A 2 -3.18 11.22 -3.82
CA THR A 2 -4.48 11.61 -3.28
C THR A 2 -4.91 10.65 -2.18
N ARG A 3 -5.56 11.17 -1.12
CA ARG A 3 -6.17 10.31 -0.11
C ARG A 3 -7.30 9.50 -0.72
N VAL A 4 -7.40 8.22 -0.34
CA VAL A 4 -8.51 7.36 -0.79
C VAL A 4 -9.84 7.90 -0.28
N ARG A 5 -10.82 7.93 -1.18
CA ARG A 5 -12.24 8.22 -0.87
C ARG A 5 -13.03 6.98 -1.23
N PRO A 6 -13.35 6.11 -0.25
CA PRO A 6 -13.90 4.77 -0.52
C PRO A 6 -15.10 4.76 -1.46
N ALA A 7 -16.06 5.67 -1.25
CA ALA A 7 -17.26 5.73 -2.08
C ALA A 7 -16.98 6.03 -3.57
N LEU A 8 -15.91 6.77 -3.86
CA LEU A 8 -15.54 7.15 -5.23
C LEU A 8 -14.48 6.22 -5.83
N ASP A 9 -13.54 5.78 -5.00
CA ASP A 9 -12.33 5.11 -5.45
C ASP A 9 -12.44 3.57 -5.39
N ALA A 10 -13.48 3.00 -4.74
CA ALA A 10 -13.63 1.56 -4.59
C ALA A 10 -13.54 0.78 -5.92
N PRO A 11 -14.12 1.21 -7.05
CA PRO A 11 -13.96 0.50 -8.31
C PRO A 11 -12.50 0.42 -8.80
N LEU A 12 -11.73 1.49 -8.61
CA LEU A 12 -10.32 1.53 -8.98
C LEU A 12 -9.49 0.61 -8.08
N ILE A 13 -9.72 0.67 -6.78
CA ILE A 13 -9.05 -0.18 -5.79
C ILE A 13 -9.38 -1.65 -6.04
N HIS A 14 -10.65 -1.96 -6.29
CA HIS A 14 -11.10 -3.32 -6.62
C HIS A 14 -10.31 -3.89 -7.80
N ALA A 15 -10.14 -3.13 -8.87
CA ALA A 15 -9.37 -3.56 -10.03
C ALA A 15 -7.91 -3.90 -9.67
N LEU A 16 -7.31 -3.17 -8.73
CA LEU A 16 -5.95 -3.42 -8.27
C LEU A 16 -5.83 -4.66 -7.38
N VAL A 17 -6.71 -4.78 -6.38
CA VAL A 17 -6.58 -5.79 -5.32
C VAL A 17 -7.10 -7.17 -5.71
N THR A 18 -7.94 -7.25 -6.74
CA THR A 18 -8.51 -8.52 -7.23
C THR A 18 -7.74 -9.13 -8.39
N GLU A 19 -6.72 -8.46 -8.91
CA GLU A 19 -5.86 -9.02 -9.95
C GLU A 19 -5.06 -10.22 -9.45
N PRO A 20 -4.75 -11.20 -10.35
CA PRO A 20 -3.90 -12.33 -9.97
C PRO A 20 -2.54 -11.94 -9.38
N ARG A 21 -1.95 -10.81 -9.83
CA ARG A 21 -0.70 -10.30 -9.30
C ARG A 21 -0.79 -9.84 -7.84
N ALA A 22 -1.99 -9.50 -7.39
CA ALA A 22 -2.25 -9.03 -6.03
C ALA A 22 -2.71 -10.15 -5.09
N GLU A 23 -2.51 -11.43 -5.43
CA GLU A 23 -2.97 -12.57 -4.63
C GLU A 23 -2.49 -12.52 -3.18
N PHE A 24 -1.28 -12.04 -2.93
CA PHE A 24 -0.70 -11.91 -1.59
C PHE A 24 -1.30 -10.76 -0.78
N TYR A 25 -2.12 -9.92 -1.38
CA TYR A 25 -2.83 -8.85 -0.67
C TYR A 25 -4.10 -9.35 0.05
N GLY A 26 -4.60 -10.52 -0.34
CA GLY A 26 -5.68 -11.20 0.37
C GLY A 26 -7.10 -10.74 0.04
N MET A 27 -7.31 -9.96 -1.04
CA MET A 27 -8.63 -9.43 -1.39
C MET A 27 -9.16 -9.91 -2.74
N ARG A 28 -8.59 -10.96 -3.30
CA ARG A 28 -8.88 -11.42 -4.66
C ARG A 28 -10.35 -11.76 -4.90
N GLY A 29 -11.05 -12.31 -3.90
CA GLY A 29 -12.47 -12.71 -4.01
C GLY A 29 -13.47 -11.62 -3.60
N HIS A 30 -13.00 -10.39 -3.31
CA HIS A 30 -13.87 -9.32 -2.84
C HIS A 30 -14.64 -8.67 -3.99
N SER A 31 -15.92 -8.31 -3.74
CA SER A 31 -16.70 -7.44 -4.62
C SER A 31 -16.26 -5.97 -4.47
N VAL A 32 -16.74 -5.09 -5.38
CA VAL A 32 -16.53 -3.65 -5.24
C VAL A 32 -17.10 -3.14 -3.92
N GLN A 33 -18.28 -3.62 -3.53
CA GLN A 33 -18.90 -3.24 -2.25
C GLN A 33 -18.07 -3.71 -1.06
N ASP A 34 -17.54 -4.94 -1.10
CA ASP A 34 -16.66 -5.45 -0.04
C ASP A 34 -15.41 -4.57 0.11
N VAL A 35 -14.82 -4.16 -1.01
CA VAL A 35 -13.65 -3.27 -1.02
C VAL A 35 -14.01 -1.91 -0.44
N GLU A 36 -15.15 -1.33 -0.82
CA GLU A 36 -15.62 -0.06 -0.26
C GLU A 36 -15.75 -0.14 1.26
N GLU A 37 -16.39 -1.19 1.76
CA GLU A 37 -16.59 -1.39 3.21
C GLU A 37 -15.27 -1.54 3.96
N VAL A 38 -14.32 -2.29 3.41
CA VAL A 38 -12.98 -2.46 4.01
C VAL A 38 -12.26 -1.11 4.10
N TYR A 39 -12.24 -0.34 3.03
CA TYR A 39 -11.54 0.94 3.02
C TYR A 39 -12.27 2.03 3.80
N ASP A 40 -13.59 2.00 3.88
CA ASP A 40 -14.34 2.84 4.81
C ASP A 40 -13.92 2.57 6.25
N PHE A 41 -13.87 1.31 6.64
CA PHE A 41 -13.41 0.92 7.98
C PHE A 41 -11.98 1.41 8.24
N LEU A 42 -11.06 1.23 7.28
CA LEU A 42 -9.67 1.64 7.43
C LEU A 42 -9.51 3.16 7.55
N GLU A 43 -10.32 3.95 6.84
CA GLU A 43 -10.28 5.41 6.91
C GLU A 43 -10.68 5.95 8.28
N PHE A 44 -11.47 5.20 9.05
CA PHE A 44 -11.81 5.55 10.44
C PHE A 44 -10.71 5.16 11.44
N GLN A 45 -9.72 4.37 11.03
CA GLN A 45 -8.64 3.96 11.93
C GLN A 45 -7.55 5.04 11.97
N PRO A 46 -7.25 5.61 13.15
CA PRO A 46 -6.16 6.62 13.25
C PRO A 46 -4.78 6.04 12.94
N THR A 47 -4.64 4.72 12.97
CA THR A 47 -3.40 4.00 12.72
C THR A 47 -3.13 3.70 11.25
N HIS A 48 -4.10 3.94 10.37
CA HIS A 48 -4.03 3.61 8.94
C HIS A 48 -4.29 4.83 8.06
N ALA A 49 -3.66 4.86 6.89
CA ALA A 49 -3.94 5.83 5.85
C ALA A 49 -3.72 5.20 4.48
N ASN A 50 -4.61 5.50 3.54
CA ASN A 50 -4.58 4.94 2.20
C ASN A 50 -4.49 6.05 1.16
N HIS A 51 -3.60 5.88 0.19
CA HIS A 51 -3.36 6.87 -0.87
C HIS A 51 -3.31 6.20 -2.24
N LEU A 52 -3.85 6.89 -3.23
CA LEU A 52 -3.68 6.57 -4.64
C LEU A 52 -2.54 7.40 -5.20
N VAL A 53 -1.68 6.77 -5.96
CA VAL A 53 -0.53 7.42 -6.62
C VAL A 53 -0.84 7.55 -8.10
N TRP A 54 -0.75 8.77 -8.61
CA TRP A 54 -1.06 9.12 -9.99
C TRP A 54 0.17 9.64 -10.72
N HIS A 55 0.24 9.33 -12.01
CA HIS A 55 1.27 9.87 -12.90
C HIS A 55 0.61 10.28 -14.21
N GLY A 56 0.64 11.58 -14.54
CA GLY A 56 0.01 12.10 -15.75
C GLY A 56 -1.48 11.76 -15.89
N GLY A 57 -2.22 11.74 -14.79
CA GLY A 57 -3.64 11.39 -14.77
C GLY A 57 -3.93 9.89 -14.79
N THR A 58 -2.89 9.04 -14.82
CA THR A 58 -3.02 7.58 -14.78
C THR A 58 -2.73 7.06 -13.38
N LEU A 59 -3.60 6.18 -12.86
CA LEU A 59 -3.37 5.51 -11.59
C LEU A 59 -2.20 4.53 -11.72
N VAL A 60 -1.19 4.66 -10.88
CA VAL A 60 0.00 3.79 -10.92
C VAL A 60 0.17 2.89 -9.70
N ALA A 61 -0.37 3.28 -8.55
CA ALA A 61 -0.24 2.48 -7.34
C ALA A 61 -1.27 2.85 -6.27
N LEU A 62 -1.46 1.90 -5.35
CA LEU A 62 -2.14 2.10 -4.07
C LEU A 62 -1.10 1.92 -2.97
N VAL A 63 -1.03 2.86 -2.03
CA VAL A 63 -0.15 2.81 -0.86
C VAL A 63 -0.99 2.86 0.39
N GLN A 64 -0.87 1.87 1.25
CA GLN A 64 -1.43 1.87 2.59
C GLN A 64 -0.31 2.04 3.61
N THR A 65 -0.46 3.01 4.51
CA THR A 65 0.44 3.18 5.65
C THR A 65 -0.25 2.78 6.94
N TYR A 66 0.51 2.30 7.91
CA TYR A 66 -0.03 1.87 9.18
C TYR A 66 1.00 1.99 10.31
N ASP A 67 0.51 2.10 11.54
CA ASP A 67 1.34 1.89 12.72
C ASP A 67 1.57 0.38 12.89
N PRO A 68 2.82 -0.11 12.88
CA PRO A 68 3.09 -1.55 13.03
C PRO A 68 2.49 -2.19 14.29
N ARG A 69 2.26 -1.40 15.34
CA ARG A 69 1.62 -1.88 16.57
C ARG A 69 0.17 -2.33 16.36
N ALA A 70 -0.48 -1.83 15.32
CA ALA A 70 -1.86 -2.16 14.98
C ALA A 70 -2.00 -3.37 14.06
N GLU A 71 -0.89 -3.97 13.63
CA GLU A 71 -0.84 -5.08 12.68
C GLU A 71 -0.05 -6.26 13.26
N GLU A 72 -0.20 -7.44 12.66
CA GLU A 72 0.50 -8.66 13.10
C GLU A 72 2.02 -8.51 13.11
N VAL A 73 2.57 -7.74 12.18
CA VAL A 73 4.01 -7.50 12.12
C VAL A 73 4.57 -6.91 13.41
N GLY A 74 3.76 -6.15 14.15
CA GLY A 74 4.15 -5.60 15.45
C GLY A 74 4.50 -6.64 16.51
N GLY A 75 4.02 -7.87 16.36
CA GLY A 75 4.39 -9.00 17.21
C GLY A 75 5.67 -9.73 16.79
N ALA A 76 6.20 -9.43 15.60
CA ALA A 76 7.34 -10.14 15.01
C ALA A 76 8.69 -9.45 15.27
N TYR A 77 8.69 -8.21 15.76
CA TYR A 77 9.92 -7.44 16.02
C TYR A 77 9.66 -6.36 17.08
N GLU A 78 10.72 -5.75 17.56
CA GLU A 78 10.64 -4.63 18.51
C GLU A 78 10.25 -3.34 17.79
N VAL A 79 8.98 -2.95 17.90
CA VAL A 79 8.46 -1.71 17.33
C VAL A 79 8.99 -0.52 18.10
N ARG A 80 9.47 0.49 17.36
CA ARG A 80 9.99 1.74 17.94
C ARG A 80 9.15 2.93 17.52
N ASP A 81 9.18 3.99 18.30
CA ASP A 81 8.56 5.25 17.92
C ASP A 81 9.18 5.76 16.62
N GLY A 82 8.34 6.18 15.69
CA GLY A 82 8.78 6.60 14.37
C GLY A 82 8.79 5.48 13.32
N ASP A 83 8.41 4.25 13.68
CA ASP A 83 8.20 3.18 12.73
C ASP A 83 6.91 3.42 11.94
N LEU A 84 7.00 3.39 10.62
CA LEU A 84 5.87 3.47 9.70
C LEU A 84 5.87 2.26 8.80
N GLY A 85 4.82 1.45 8.89
CA GLY A 85 4.60 0.33 7.98
C GLY A 85 3.89 0.78 6.71
N PHE A 86 4.13 0.09 5.60
CA PHE A 86 3.36 0.33 4.40
C PHE A 86 3.22 -0.90 3.52
N HIS A 87 2.09 -0.97 2.83
CA HIS A 87 1.82 -1.90 1.75
C HIS A 87 1.76 -1.12 0.43
N PHE A 88 2.15 -1.78 -0.64
CA PHE A 88 2.26 -1.14 -1.94
C PHE A 88 1.81 -2.11 -3.04
N ILE A 89 0.83 -1.68 -3.84
CA ILE A 89 0.34 -2.42 -5.01
C ILE A 89 0.44 -1.53 -6.24
N THR A 90 1.11 -2.03 -7.29
CA THR A 90 1.18 -1.34 -8.57
C THR A 90 -0.02 -1.66 -9.45
N ALA A 91 -0.47 -0.68 -10.23
CA ALA A 91 -1.52 -0.87 -11.22
C ALA A 91 -1.05 -1.76 -12.38
N PRO A 92 -1.97 -2.58 -12.94
CA PRO A 92 -1.68 -3.38 -14.13
C PRO A 92 -1.37 -2.51 -15.35
N GLY A 93 -0.39 -2.93 -16.16
CA GLY A 93 0.03 -2.16 -17.33
C GLY A 93 0.63 -0.80 -17.03
N GLY A 94 0.88 -0.54 -15.75
CA GLY A 94 1.48 0.71 -15.29
C GLY A 94 2.97 0.81 -15.57
N LEU A 95 3.65 1.64 -14.79
CA LEU A 95 5.07 1.90 -14.98
C LEU A 95 5.92 0.62 -14.90
N GLN A 96 6.88 0.49 -15.82
CA GLN A 96 7.81 -0.63 -15.88
C GLN A 96 9.26 -0.13 -15.91
N GLY A 97 10.19 -1.03 -15.63
CA GLY A 97 11.62 -0.74 -15.69
C GLY A 97 12.04 0.44 -14.84
N ARG A 98 12.78 1.37 -15.45
CA ARG A 98 13.30 2.56 -14.76
C ARG A 98 12.20 3.47 -14.20
N ALA A 99 11.10 3.65 -14.94
CA ALA A 99 9.99 4.49 -14.51
C ALA A 99 9.33 3.91 -13.24
N ARG A 100 9.20 2.59 -13.15
CA ARG A 100 8.69 1.91 -11.96
C ARG A 100 9.62 2.10 -10.76
N ALA A 101 10.93 1.93 -10.98
CA ALA A 101 11.92 2.14 -9.92
C ALA A 101 11.91 3.58 -9.40
N THR A 102 11.78 4.55 -10.30
CA THR A 102 11.69 5.98 -9.95
C THR A 102 10.43 6.26 -9.14
N ALA A 103 9.27 5.71 -9.54
CA ALA A 103 8.01 5.87 -8.81
C ALA A 103 8.09 5.26 -7.41
N TYR A 104 8.65 4.06 -7.29
CA TYR A 104 8.85 3.40 -5.99
C TYR A 104 9.74 4.26 -5.08
N ARG A 105 10.86 4.74 -5.59
CA ARG A 105 11.76 5.62 -4.84
C ARG A 105 11.05 6.89 -4.37
N SER A 106 10.28 7.53 -5.25
CA SER A 106 9.52 8.72 -4.91
C SER A 106 8.52 8.48 -3.77
N ILE A 107 7.86 7.32 -3.78
CA ILE A 107 6.94 6.90 -2.71
C ILE A 107 7.71 6.71 -1.40
N VAL A 108 8.83 6.01 -1.43
CA VAL A 108 9.66 5.77 -0.25
C VAL A 108 10.18 7.10 0.33
N ASP A 109 10.64 8.00 -0.53
CA ASP A 109 11.10 9.33 -0.11
C ASP A 109 9.97 10.14 0.52
N TRP A 110 8.78 10.09 -0.07
CA TRP A 110 7.60 10.77 0.47
C TRP A 110 7.20 10.22 1.84
N LEU A 111 7.22 8.89 2.00
CA LEU A 111 6.91 8.25 3.28
C LEU A 111 7.95 8.60 4.34
N GLY A 112 9.23 8.55 3.99
CA GLY A 112 10.32 8.88 4.89
C GLY A 112 10.36 10.34 5.33
N ALA A 113 9.82 11.24 4.50
CA ALA A 113 9.74 12.67 4.79
C ALA A 113 8.53 13.06 5.67
N ARG A 114 7.62 12.13 5.95
CA ARG A 114 6.46 12.42 6.81
C ARG A 114 6.92 12.77 8.24
N PRO A 115 6.30 13.79 8.87
CA PRO A 115 6.64 14.16 10.23
C PRO A 115 6.58 12.97 11.20
N GLY A 116 7.62 12.78 11.98
CA GLY A 116 7.71 11.70 12.97
C GLY A 116 8.18 10.36 12.42
N THR A 117 8.30 10.19 11.12
CA THR A 117 8.81 8.94 10.53
C THR A 117 10.32 8.86 10.68
N ARG A 118 10.81 7.78 11.26
CA ARG A 118 12.23 7.50 11.43
C ARG A 118 12.68 6.23 10.73
N ARG A 119 11.77 5.26 10.57
CA ARG A 119 12.07 3.98 9.96
C ARG A 119 10.86 3.48 9.18
N LEU A 120 11.08 2.97 7.97
CA LEU A 120 10.04 2.33 7.17
C LEU A 120 10.09 0.81 7.37
N VAL A 121 8.93 0.21 7.53
CA VAL A 121 8.77 -1.22 7.77
C VAL A 121 7.94 -1.84 6.67
N ILE A 122 8.42 -2.94 6.09
CA ILE A 122 7.69 -3.71 5.10
C ILE A 122 7.70 -5.19 5.48
N GLU A 123 6.64 -5.90 5.08
CA GLU A 123 6.47 -7.31 5.40
C GLU A 123 5.94 -8.10 4.19
N PRO A 124 6.73 -8.22 3.11
CA PRO A 124 6.27 -9.01 1.97
C PRO A 124 6.08 -10.46 2.36
N ASP A 125 5.02 -11.11 1.84
CA ASP A 125 4.85 -12.55 1.98
C ASP A 125 6.09 -13.25 1.40
N VAL A 126 6.66 -14.20 2.14
CA VAL A 126 7.89 -14.91 1.73
C VAL A 126 7.73 -15.65 0.39
N ARG A 127 6.49 -16.03 0.04
CA ARG A 127 6.16 -16.65 -1.25
C ARG A 127 6.18 -15.66 -2.41
N ASN A 128 6.07 -14.37 -2.12
CA ASN A 128 6.15 -13.29 -3.11
C ASN A 128 7.61 -12.92 -3.34
N THR A 129 8.33 -13.75 -4.08
CA THR A 129 9.77 -13.59 -4.31
C THR A 129 10.13 -12.25 -4.97
N ARG A 130 9.24 -11.70 -5.79
CA ARG A 130 9.45 -10.39 -6.43
C ARG A 130 9.45 -9.25 -5.41
N ALA A 131 8.47 -9.23 -4.50
CA ALA A 131 8.41 -8.24 -3.44
C ALA A 131 9.58 -8.36 -2.47
N VAL A 132 9.97 -9.58 -2.11
CA VAL A 132 11.13 -9.84 -1.25
C VAL A 132 12.42 -9.29 -1.89
N LYS A 133 12.62 -9.51 -3.19
CA LYS A 133 13.79 -8.95 -3.91
C LYS A 133 13.78 -7.42 -3.94
N THR A 134 12.61 -6.81 -4.13
CA THR A 134 12.47 -5.35 -4.14
C THR A 134 12.79 -4.74 -2.78
N ALA A 135 12.46 -5.45 -1.70
CA ALA A 135 12.68 -5.00 -0.32
C ALA A 135 14.15 -5.04 0.13
N ARG A 136 14.97 -5.80 -0.56
CA ARG A 136 16.41 -5.94 -0.26
C ARG A 136 17.26 -4.78 -0.88
#